data_46415d0dd40ecb14dfd9592b823c8063
#
_entry.id   46415d0dd40ecb14dfd9592b823c8063
#
_cell.length_a   1.000
_cell.length_b   1.000
_cell.length_c   1.000
_cell.angle_alpha   90.00
_cell.angle_beta   90.00
_cell.angle_gamma   90.00
#
_symmetry.space_group_name_H-M   'P 1'
#
loop_
_entity.id
_entity.type
_entity.pdbx_description
1 polymer ?
#
loop_
_entity_poly.entity_id
_entity_poly.type
_entity_poly.pdbx_seq_one_letter_code
_entity_poly.pdbx_strand_id
1 'polypeptide(L)' 'MKLPNDPMMLFSSINMYLRDRYESLDELCADLDINRQELEEKLRQVGFEYSKENNKFW' A
#
# COMPACT_ATOMS: atom_id res chain seq x y z
N MET A 1 4.36 12.26 -4.79
CA MET A 1 3.74 11.39 -5.80
C MET A 1 2.24 11.29 -5.54
N LYS A 2 1.45 11.33 -6.59
CA LYS A 2 0.01 11.26 -6.46
C LYS A 2 -0.47 9.83 -6.69
N LEU A 3 -1.14 9.26 -5.70
CA LEU A 3 -1.69 7.91 -5.80
C LEU A 3 -3.13 7.93 -6.31
N PRO A 4 -3.56 6.84 -6.98
CA PRO A 4 -4.95 6.74 -7.42
C PRO A 4 -5.93 6.77 -6.26
N ASN A 5 -7.12 7.33 -6.48
CA ASN A 5 -8.19 7.29 -5.49
C ASN A 5 -8.99 5.99 -5.56
N ASP A 6 -9.00 5.34 -6.73
CA ASP A 6 -9.69 4.07 -6.90
C ASP A 6 -8.99 2.98 -6.08
N PRO A 7 -9.68 2.29 -5.15
CA PRO A 7 -9.05 1.30 -4.29
C PRO A 7 -8.35 0.16 -5.03
N MET A 8 -8.90 -0.28 -6.16
CA MET A 8 -8.25 -1.36 -6.93
C MET A 8 -6.98 -0.88 -7.60
N MET A 9 -6.99 0.34 -8.15
CA MET A 9 -5.79 0.93 -8.74
C MET A 9 -4.76 1.23 -7.67
N LEU A 10 -5.21 1.69 -6.51
CA LEU A 10 -4.34 1.94 -5.35
C LEU A 10 -3.67 0.65 -4.90
N PHE A 11 -4.44 -0.43 -4.79
CA PHE A 11 -3.92 -1.75 -4.44
C PHE A 11 -2.80 -2.17 -5.40
N SER A 12 -3.04 -2.06 -6.70
CA SER A 12 -2.05 -2.44 -7.72
C SER A 12 -0.79 -1.59 -7.64
N SER A 13 -0.95 -0.27 -7.48
CA SER A 13 0.17 0.66 -7.38
C SER A 13 1.02 0.41 -6.15
N ILE A 14 0.37 0.24 -4.99
CA ILE A 14 1.09 -0.01 -3.73
C ILE A 14 1.86 -1.32 -3.80
N ASN A 15 1.23 -2.39 -4.30
CA ASN A 15 1.92 -3.68 -4.41
C ASN A 15 3.11 -3.62 -5.38
N MET A 16 2.99 -2.84 -6.44
CA MET A 16 4.10 -2.64 -7.38
C MET A 16 5.29 -1.98 -6.66
N TYR A 17 5.03 -0.94 -5.88
CA TYR A 17 6.09 -0.25 -5.12
C TYR A 17 6.71 -1.16 -4.07
N LEU A 18 5.90 -1.94 -3.35
CA LEU A 18 6.41 -2.88 -2.36
C LEU A 18 7.28 -3.96 -2.99
N ARG A 19 6.92 -4.39 -4.19
CA ARG A 19 7.72 -5.38 -4.92
C ARG A 19 9.04 -4.80 -5.42
N ASP A 20 9.01 -3.59 -5.96
CA ASP A 20 10.14 -3.04 -6.73
C ASP A 20 11.01 -2.05 -5.96
N ARG A 21 10.49 -1.38 -4.92
CA ARG A 21 11.19 -0.25 -4.30
C ARG A 21 11.32 -0.29 -2.79
N TYR A 22 10.38 -0.90 -2.09
CA TYR A 22 10.34 -0.84 -0.63
C TYR A 22 10.28 -2.22 -0.03
N GLU A 23 11.01 -2.40 1.07
CA GLU A 23 11.05 -3.69 1.76
C GLU A 23 9.95 -3.83 2.80
N SER A 24 9.23 -2.74 3.10
CA SER A 24 8.15 -2.77 4.07
C SER A 24 7.15 -1.67 3.78
N LEU A 25 5.94 -1.83 4.33
CA LEU A 25 4.92 -0.80 4.20
C LEU A 25 5.32 0.48 4.94
N ASP A 26 6.02 0.34 6.07
CA ASP A 26 6.50 1.51 6.81
C ASP A 26 7.47 2.34 5.98
N GLU A 27 8.39 1.70 5.27
CA GLU A 27 9.32 2.40 4.39
C GLU A 27 8.59 3.13 3.28
N LEU A 28 7.63 2.46 2.65
CA LEU A 28 6.84 3.06 1.58
C LEU A 28 6.10 4.30 2.08
N CYS A 29 5.41 4.17 3.21
CA CYS A 29 4.62 5.27 3.75
C CYS A 29 5.50 6.46 4.17
N ALA A 30 6.66 6.18 4.75
CA ALA A 30 7.59 7.23 5.16
C ALA A 30 8.12 8.00 3.95
N ASP A 31 8.53 7.29 2.90
CA ASP A 31 9.11 7.91 1.72
C ASP A 31 8.10 8.68 0.89
N LEU A 32 6.89 8.15 0.75
CA LEU A 32 5.83 8.79 -0.04
C LEU A 32 4.95 9.73 0.79
N ASP A 33 5.26 9.90 2.06
CA ASP A 33 4.50 10.77 2.97
C ASP A 33 3.03 10.39 3.02
N ILE A 34 2.77 9.11 3.25
CA ILE A 34 1.42 8.55 3.32
C ILE A 34 1.12 8.12 4.75
N ASN A 35 -0.08 8.42 5.23
CA ASN A 35 -0.53 7.91 6.51
C ASN A 35 -0.88 6.42 6.36
N ARG A 36 -0.14 5.56 7.06
CA ARG A 36 -0.30 4.11 6.96
C ARG A 36 -1.70 3.65 7.33
N GLN A 37 -2.27 4.20 8.40
CA GLN A 37 -3.61 3.81 8.84
C GLN A 37 -4.67 4.13 7.79
N GLU A 38 -4.57 5.29 7.17
CA GLU A 38 -5.50 5.68 6.11
C GLU A 38 -5.37 4.77 4.90
N LEU A 39 -4.16 4.43 4.52
CA LEU A 39 -3.92 3.54 3.40
C LEU A 39 -4.49 2.15 3.68
N GLU A 40 -4.21 1.58 4.83
CA GLU A 40 -4.72 0.28 5.21
C GLU A 40 -6.24 0.27 5.27
N GLU A 41 -6.84 1.34 5.79
CA GLU A 41 -8.29 1.46 5.87
C GLU A 41 -8.94 1.47 4.50
N LYS A 42 -8.38 2.23 3.57
CA LYS A 42 -8.90 2.28 2.20
C LYS A 42 -8.88 0.91 1.54
N LEU A 43 -7.79 0.18 1.69
CA LEU A 43 -7.66 -1.13 1.06
C LEU A 43 -8.48 -2.19 1.77
N ARG A 44 -8.68 -2.05 3.08
CA ARG A 44 -9.55 -2.95 3.84
C ARG A 44 -11.00 -2.87 3.37
N GLN A 45 -11.45 -1.69 2.95
CA GLN A 45 -12.81 -1.50 2.45
C GLN A 45 -13.11 -2.36 1.24
N VAL A 46 -12.11 -2.75 0.47
CA VAL A 46 -12.28 -3.64 -0.67
C VAL A 46 -11.69 -5.02 -0.43
N GLY A 47 -11.43 -5.34 0.84
CA GLY A 47 -11.07 -6.70 1.24
C GLY A 47 -9.60 -7.04 1.22
N PHE A 48 -8.70 -6.04 1.15
CA PHE A 48 -7.27 -6.29 1.15
C PHE A 48 -6.63 -5.91 2.48
N GLU A 49 -5.71 -6.74 2.94
CA GLU A 49 -4.93 -6.49 4.14
C GLU A 49 -3.45 -6.68 3.84
N TYR A 50 -2.61 -5.94 4.56
CA TYR A 50 -1.17 -6.03 4.37
C TYR A 50 -0.61 -7.29 5.01
N SER A 51 0.15 -8.06 4.24
CA SER A 51 0.89 -9.22 4.73
C SER A 51 2.35 -8.83 4.92
N LYS A 52 2.77 -8.75 6.17
CA LYS A 52 4.16 -8.42 6.49
C LYS A 52 5.13 -9.48 5.96
N GLU A 53 4.73 -10.74 6.05
CA GLU A 53 5.58 -11.85 5.60
C GLU A 53 5.84 -11.82 4.10
N ASN A 54 4.84 -11.44 3.34
CA ASN A 54 4.93 -11.41 1.88
C ASN A 54 5.17 -10.02 1.32
N ASN A 55 5.18 -9.01 2.17
CA ASN A 55 5.37 -7.61 1.81
C ASN A 55 4.43 -7.16 0.71
N LYS A 56 3.16 -7.46 0.86
CA LYS A 56 2.14 -7.05 -0.11
C LYS A 56 0.75 -7.05 0.54
N PHE A 57 -0.18 -6.38 -0.12
CA PHE A 57 -1.60 -6.50 0.20
C PHE A 57 -2.19 -7.66 -0.59
N TRP A 58 -3.10 -8.40 0.03
CA TRP A 58 -3.80 -9.49 -0.66
C TRP A 58 -5.16 -9.85 -0.03
#